data_94ea39e4a9bbc31d99f48f7378c2233c
#
_entry.id   94ea39e4a9bbc31d99f48f7378c2233c
#
_cell.length_a   1.000
_cell.length_b   1.000
_cell.length_c   1.000
_cell.angle_alpha   90.00
_cell.angle_beta   90.00
_cell.angle_gamma   90.00
#
_symmetry.space_group_name_H-M   'P 1'
#
loop_
_entity.id
_entity.type
_entity.pdbx_description
1 polymer ?
#
loop_
_entity_poly.entity_id
_entity_poly.type
_entity_poly.pdbx_seq_one_letter_code
_entity_poly.pdbx_strand_id
1 'polypeptide(L)'
;MNRQYAAPVPPVSIWFALAALALSPASGSAQSRTEQPQFDAASVKVNESADRPSTRYDPIRIDLRKASIKHLIRRAWPLPDYQIVWPAWVDAQRGMRGYDVSVTFPRDSSPERLNLMFQDLLATRFGLVTHWESRELKAFEVRVSGQGSKLQEAKNPAPPTDFPKYTTRTESDLWHFSSQLGGAPSGLTVAGVLEALDATHILDRPLVDATGVQGNYDIELTAPAEVP
;
A
#
# COMPACT_ATOMS: atom_id res chain seq x y z
N MET A 1 13.67 -26.68 -8.75
CA MET A 1 13.73 -26.15 -10.13
C MET A 1 13.18 -24.73 -10.08
N ASN A 2 14.07 -23.73 -9.99
CA ASN A 2 13.67 -22.32 -9.92
C ASN A 2 13.26 -21.85 -11.32
N ARG A 3 11.97 -21.69 -11.57
CA ARG A 3 11.51 -20.92 -12.74
C ARG A 3 11.34 -19.47 -12.32
N GLN A 4 12.09 -18.59 -12.97
CA GLN A 4 11.89 -17.15 -12.86
C GLN A 4 10.66 -16.78 -13.72
N TYR A 5 9.65 -16.24 -13.08
CA TYR A 5 8.52 -15.64 -13.77
C TYR A 5 8.69 -14.12 -13.70
N ALA A 6 8.77 -13.50 -14.86
CA ALA A 6 8.70 -12.05 -14.99
C ALA A 6 7.21 -11.64 -15.03
N ALA A 7 6.68 -11.20 -13.90
CA ALA A 7 5.42 -10.46 -13.91
C ALA A 7 5.77 -8.98 -14.15
N PRO A 8 5.18 -8.32 -15.15
CA PRO A 8 5.41 -6.89 -15.37
C PRO A 8 4.63 -6.07 -14.34
N VAL A 9 5.22 -5.91 -13.15
CA VAL A 9 4.70 -4.97 -12.16
C VAL A 9 5.67 -3.80 -12.14
N PRO A 10 5.25 -2.56 -12.46
CA PRO A 10 6.14 -1.41 -12.42
C PRO A 10 6.45 -1.03 -10.96
N PRO A 11 7.70 -1.14 -10.49
CA PRO A 11 8.09 -0.64 -9.18
C PRO A 11 8.30 0.88 -9.18
N VAL A 12 8.06 1.52 -8.05
CA VAL A 12 8.36 2.94 -7.81
C VAL A 12 9.71 3.06 -7.12
N SER A 13 10.67 3.70 -7.75
CA SER A 13 11.95 4.05 -7.11
C SER A 13 11.96 5.51 -6.67
N ILE A 14 12.38 5.75 -5.42
CA ILE A 14 12.36 7.06 -4.78
C ILE A 14 13.78 7.59 -4.62
N TRP A 15 14.07 8.73 -5.26
CA TRP A 15 15.35 9.43 -5.14
C TRP A 15 15.15 10.84 -4.59
N PHE A 16 16.01 11.28 -3.67
CA PHE A 16 16.13 12.67 -3.30
C PHE A 16 17.29 13.30 -4.05
N ALA A 17 16.98 14.21 -4.96
CA ALA A 17 17.97 15.10 -5.55
C ALA A 17 17.93 16.43 -4.79
N LEU A 18 19.02 16.80 -4.11
CA LEU A 18 19.23 18.16 -3.65
C LEU A 18 19.56 19.02 -4.89
N ALA A 19 18.56 19.70 -5.42
CA ALA A 19 18.76 20.63 -6.52
C ALA A 19 19.31 21.95 -5.95
N ALA A 20 20.57 22.24 -6.23
CA ALA A 20 21.13 23.58 -6.08
C ALA A 20 20.47 24.53 -7.09
N LEU A 21 19.93 25.64 -6.59
CA LEU A 21 19.28 26.68 -7.41
C LEU A 21 20.30 27.35 -8.31
N ALA A 22 20.21 27.09 -9.62
CA ALA A 22 20.80 27.96 -10.64
C ALA A 22 19.65 28.74 -11.29
N LEU A 23 19.59 30.05 -11.05
CA LEU A 23 18.68 30.96 -11.75
C LEU A 23 19.12 31.10 -13.21
N SER A 24 18.30 30.60 -14.13
CA SER A 24 18.34 31.01 -15.52
C SER A 24 16.94 31.36 -16.01
N PRO A 25 16.68 32.55 -16.55
CA PRO A 25 15.38 32.87 -17.12
C PRO A 25 15.28 32.25 -18.50
N ALA A 26 14.59 31.14 -18.63
CA ALA A 26 14.17 30.58 -19.90
C ALA A 26 12.68 30.86 -20.10
N SER A 27 12.34 31.71 -21.02
CA SER A 27 11.01 31.87 -21.61
C SER A 27 10.64 30.55 -22.30
N GLY A 28 9.90 29.70 -21.65
CA GLY A 28 9.47 28.40 -22.14
C GLY A 28 7.94 28.31 -22.04
N SER A 29 7.33 28.02 -23.20
CA SER A 29 5.94 27.68 -23.47
C SER A 29 5.25 27.06 -22.26
N ALA A 30 4.10 27.62 -21.88
CA ALA A 30 3.18 27.04 -20.91
C ALA A 30 2.66 25.70 -21.45
N GLN A 31 3.40 24.62 -21.16
CA GLN A 31 2.83 23.29 -21.22
C GLN A 31 1.74 23.24 -20.16
N SER A 32 0.51 22.98 -20.58
CA SER A 32 -0.63 22.72 -19.68
C SER A 32 -0.23 21.63 -18.70
N ARG A 33 0.23 22.04 -17.53
CA ARG A 33 0.44 21.15 -16.41
C ARG A 33 -0.96 20.64 -16.10
N THR A 34 -1.25 19.40 -16.41
CA THR A 34 -2.46 18.73 -15.90
C THR A 34 -2.47 19.02 -14.41
N GLU A 35 -3.45 19.83 -13.95
CA GLU A 35 -3.54 20.21 -12.54
C GLU A 35 -3.64 18.95 -11.72
N GLN A 36 -2.54 18.60 -11.06
CA GLN A 36 -2.56 17.48 -10.12
C GLN A 36 -3.48 17.87 -8.96
N PRO A 37 -4.35 16.96 -8.51
CA PRO A 37 -5.22 17.23 -7.38
C PRO A 37 -4.40 17.66 -6.17
N GLN A 38 -4.77 18.77 -5.56
CA GLN A 38 -4.11 19.32 -4.37
C GLN A 38 -5.09 19.36 -3.20
N PHE A 39 -4.56 19.33 -1.98
CA PHE A 39 -5.35 19.60 -0.79
C PHE A 39 -5.79 21.06 -0.74
N ASP A 40 -7.00 21.33 -0.24
CA ASP A 40 -7.52 22.70 -0.04
C ASP A 40 -6.63 23.48 0.93
N ALA A 41 -6.14 22.79 1.96
CA ALA A 41 -5.11 23.30 2.87
C ALA A 41 -4.25 22.15 3.38
N ALA A 42 -2.96 22.42 3.58
CA ALA A 42 -2.00 21.44 4.11
C ALA A 42 -1.00 22.11 5.06
N SER A 43 -0.81 21.52 6.22
CA SER A 43 0.22 21.90 7.21
C SER A 43 1.11 20.70 7.50
N VAL A 44 2.42 20.92 7.45
CA VAL A 44 3.43 19.90 7.78
C VAL A 44 4.39 20.48 8.80
N LYS A 45 4.56 19.80 9.93
CA LYS A 45 5.48 20.20 11.01
C LYS A 45 6.31 18.99 11.44
N VAL A 46 7.58 19.21 11.71
CA VAL A 46 8.44 18.18 12.33
C VAL A 46 7.96 17.92 13.75
N ASN A 47 7.87 16.64 14.13
CA ASN A 47 7.52 16.21 15.48
C ASN A 47 8.59 15.25 16.00
N GLU A 48 9.34 15.68 17.01
CA GLU A 48 10.39 14.91 17.69
C GLU A 48 9.95 14.44 19.08
N SER A 49 8.64 14.57 19.41
CA SER A 49 8.11 14.12 20.70
C SER A 49 8.27 12.59 20.87
N ALA A 50 8.15 12.13 22.12
CA ALA A 50 8.11 10.71 22.43
C ALA A 50 6.71 10.07 22.22
N ASP A 51 5.74 10.86 21.72
CA ASP A 51 4.37 10.39 21.53
C ASP A 51 4.27 9.25 20.53
N ARG A 52 3.22 8.45 20.67
CA ARG A 52 2.92 7.40 19.69
C ARG A 52 2.29 8.00 18.43
N PRO A 53 2.62 7.46 17.24
CA PRO A 53 1.93 7.84 16.01
C PRO A 53 0.42 7.63 16.13
N SER A 54 -0.36 8.55 15.60
CA SER A 54 -1.81 8.43 15.55
C SER A 54 -2.37 9.08 14.30
N THR A 55 -3.54 8.60 13.87
CA THR A 55 -4.27 9.15 12.72
C THR A 55 -5.71 9.42 13.13
N ARG A 56 -6.20 10.60 12.77
CA ARG A 56 -7.61 10.95 12.89
C ARG A 56 -8.18 11.25 11.51
N TYR A 57 -9.34 10.69 11.25
CA TYR A 57 -10.10 10.90 10.03
C TYR A 57 -11.39 11.63 10.33
N ASP A 58 -11.61 12.73 9.65
CA ASP A 58 -12.87 13.43 9.57
C ASP A 58 -13.33 13.46 8.08
N PRO A 59 -14.60 13.69 7.77
CA PRO A 59 -15.12 13.61 6.39
C PRO A 59 -14.43 14.50 5.35
N ILE A 60 -13.76 15.56 5.80
CA ILE A 60 -13.06 16.55 4.95
C ILE A 60 -11.63 16.82 5.43
N ARG A 61 -11.12 16.03 6.39
CA ARG A 61 -9.82 16.30 7.02
C ARG A 61 -9.15 15.02 7.46
N ILE A 62 -7.84 14.99 7.33
CA ILE A 62 -6.97 13.97 7.91
C ILE A 62 -5.91 14.66 8.75
N ASP A 63 -5.79 14.22 10.02
CA ASP A 63 -4.72 14.63 10.92
C ASP A 63 -3.83 13.42 11.22
N LEU A 64 -2.59 13.50 10.81
CA LEU A 64 -1.55 12.51 11.12
C LEU A 64 -0.62 13.10 12.16
N ARG A 65 -0.47 12.45 13.30
CA ARG A 65 0.50 12.82 14.32
C ARG A 65 1.70 11.90 14.27
N LYS A 66 2.89 12.48 14.31
CA LYS A 66 4.17 11.76 14.28
C LYS A 66 4.26 10.71 13.16
N ALA A 67 3.67 11.01 12.00
CA ALA A 67 3.74 10.13 10.84
C ALA A 67 5.18 10.04 10.33
N SER A 68 5.68 8.83 10.10
CA SER A 68 6.97 8.64 9.44
C SER A 68 6.86 8.98 7.94
N ILE A 69 7.99 9.33 7.32
CA ILE A 69 8.01 9.54 5.87
C ILE A 69 7.55 8.28 5.10
N LYS A 70 7.88 7.11 5.60
CA LYS A 70 7.45 5.82 5.05
C LYS A 70 5.92 5.69 5.07
N HIS A 71 5.28 6.11 6.17
CA HIS A 71 3.83 6.13 6.29
C HIS A 71 3.18 7.10 5.28
N LEU A 72 3.76 8.29 5.10
CA LEU A 72 3.26 9.28 4.14
C LEU A 72 3.39 8.77 2.69
N ILE A 73 4.50 8.11 2.35
CA ILE A 73 4.74 7.54 1.03
C ILE A 73 3.74 6.41 0.74
N ARG A 74 3.49 5.50 1.69
CA ARG A 74 2.49 4.43 1.52
C ARG A 74 1.07 4.97 1.33
N ARG A 75 0.77 6.15 1.86
CA ARG A 75 -0.51 6.81 1.60
C ARG A 75 -0.59 7.42 0.20
N ALA A 76 0.50 7.91 -0.30
CA ALA A 76 0.58 8.46 -1.66
C ALA A 76 0.60 7.36 -2.73
N TRP A 77 1.26 6.26 -2.43
CA TRP A 77 1.35 5.06 -3.25
C TRP A 77 0.97 3.85 -2.40
N PRO A 78 -0.27 3.37 -2.48
CA PRO A 78 -0.72 2.18 -1.75
C PRO A 78 -0.19 0.91 -2.43
N LEU A 79 1.12 0.73 -2.36
CA LEU A 79 1.86 -0.37 -2.94
C LEU A 79 2.49 -1.22 -1.83
N PRO A 80 2.60 -2.54 -2.02
CA PRO A 80 3.40 -3.38 -1.15
C PRO A 80 4.84 -2.90 -1.05
N ASP A 81 5.48 -3.09 0.10
CA ASP A 81 6.85 -2.60 0.35
C ASP A 81 7.87 -3.13 -0.65
N TYR A 82 7.72 -4.36 -1.15
CA TYR A 82 8.61 -4.96 -2.13
C TYR A 82 8.53 -4.30 -3.52
N GLN A 83 7.47 -3.55 -3.80
CA GLN A 83 7.33 -2.75 -5.02
C GLN A 83 7.96 -1.36 -4.89
N ILE A 84 8.39 -0.97 -3.69
CA ILE A 84 8.99 0.34 -3.43
C ILE A 84 10.48 0.16 -3.14
N VAL A 85 11.32 0.84 -3.90
CA VAL A 85 12.76 0.90 -3.61
C VAL A 85 13.00 1.99 -2.57
N TRP A 86 13.18 1.56 -1.33
CA TRP A 86 13.41 2.48 -0.22
C TRP A 86 14.87 2.94 -0.17
N PRO A 87 15.14 4.26 -0.13
CA PRO A 87 16.48 4.74 0.17
C PRO A 87 16.91 4.34 1.59
N ALA A 88 18.18 4.00 1.77
CA ALA A 88 18.70 3.53 3.06
C ALA A 88 18.42 4.48 4.25
N TRP A 89 18.36 5.80 4.00
CA TRP A 89 18.06 6.79 5.05
C TRP A 89 16.63 6.69 5.59
N VAL A 90 15.67 6.12 4.84
CA VAL A 90 14.28 5.95 5.30
C VAL A 90 14.23 4.99 6.50
N ASP A 91 15.00 3.91 6.46
CA ASP A 91 15.07 2.95 7.56
C ASP A 91 15.92 3.49 8.73
N ALA A 92 16.93 4.31 8.46
CA ALA A 92 17.75 4.95 9.47
C ALA A 92 16.96 5.96 10.34
N GLN A 93 15.88 6.53 9.85
CA GLN A 93 15.02 7.46 10.58
C GLN A 93 13.95 6.79 11.44
N ARG A 94 13.95 5.45 11.53
CA ARG A 94 12.94 4.70 12.27
C ARG A 94 12.88 5.14 13.74
N GLY A 95 11.75 5.74 14.14
CA GLY A 95 11.46 6.13 15.53
C GLY A 95 12.02 7.48 16.00
N MET A 96 12.94 8.12 15.30
CA MET A 96 13.58 9.36 15.76
C MET A 96 12.80 10.62 15.36
N ARG A 97 12.31 10.70 14.13
CA ARG A 97 11.64 11.89 13.59
C ARG A 97 10.33 11.49 12.93
N GLY A 98 9.28 12.22 13.26
CA GLY A 98 7.98 12.12 12.60
C GLY A 98 7.52 13.50 12.13
N TYR A 99 6.36 13.52 11.49
CA TYR A 99 5.72 14.72 11.00
C TYR A 99 4.27 14.77 11.46
N ASP A 100 3.86 15.93 11.96
CA ASP A 100 2.45 16.24 12.14
C ASP A 100 1.95 16.82 10.82
N VAL A 101 1.04 16.12 10.19
CA VAL A 101 0.46 16.51 8.90
C VAL A 101 -1.03 16.68 9.10
N SER A 102 -1.54 17.86 8.75
CA SER A 102 -2.97 18.15 8.76
C SER A 102 -3.37 18.64 7.38
N VAL A 103 -4.32 17.94 6.76
CA VAL A 103 -4.80 18.25 5.41
C VAL A 103 -6.31 18.34 5.38
N THR A 104 -6.85 19.23 4.54
CA THR A 104 -8.27 19.33 4.23
C THR A 104 -8.49 19.11 2.73
N PHE A 105 -9.65 18.53 2.39
CA PHE A 105 -9.97 18.14 1.04
C PHE A 105 -11.48 18.16 0.81
N PRO A 106 -11.96 18.24 -0.46
CA PRO A 106 -13.39 18.17 -0.78
C PRO A 106 -14.02 16.87 -0.27
N ARG A 107 -15.23 16.96 0.27
CA ARG A 107 -15.96 15.83 0.90
C ARG A 107 -16.06 14.59 0.01
N ASP A 108 -16.22 14.79 -1.29
CA ASP A 108 -16.45 13.72 -2.28
C ASP A 108 -15.13 13.26 -2.95
N SER A 109 -14.00 13.47 -2.29
CA SER A 109 -12.71 13.00 -2.80
C SER A 109 -12.61 11.48 -2.70
N SER A 110 -12.37 10.83 -3.85
CA SER A 110 -12.12 9.39 -3.88
C SER A 110 -10.75 9.05 -3.23
N PRO A 111 -10.55 7.80 -2.79
CA PRO A 111 -9.25 7.35 -2.28
C PRO A 111 -8.10 7.63 -3.25
N GLU A 112 -8.30 7.39 -4.54
CA GLU A 112 -7.29 7.60 -5.60
C GLU A 112 -6.94 9.09 -5.70
N ARG A 113 -7.95 9.97 -5.61
CA ARG A 113 -7.74 11.42 -5.60
C ARG A 113 -6.93 11.86 -4.38
N LEU A 114 -7.22 11.30 -3.20
CA LEU A 114 -6.44 11.56 -1.99
C LEU A 114 -4.98 11.08 -2.13
N ASN A 115 -4.75 9.94 -2.76
CA ASN A 115 -3.39 9.44 -3.04
C ASN A 115 -2.61 10.44 -3.91
N LEU A 116 -3.23 10.96 -4.98
CA LEU A 116 -2.61 11.99 -5.83
C LEU A 116 -2.33 13.29 -5.07
N MET A 117 -3.24 13.72 -4.18
CA MET A 117 -3.01 14.89 -3.32
C MET A 117 -1.83 14.67 -2.36
N PHE A 118 -1.67 13.45 -1.80
CA PHE A 118 -0.50 13.11 -0.99
C PHE A 118 0.78 13.07 -1.83
N GLN A 119 0.73 12.63 -3.09
CA GLN A 119 1.88 12.70 -4.00
C GLN A 119 2.33 14.14 -4.24
N ASP A 120 1.38 15.05 -4.52
CA ASP A 120 1.68 16.47 -4.67
C ASP A 120 2.25 17.08 -3.37
N LEU A 121 1.68 16.74 -2.21
CA LEU A 121 2.19 17.17 -0.90
C LEU A 121 3.64 16.74 -0.71
N LEU A 122 3.96 15.48 -1.00
CA LEU A 122 5.32 14.94 -0.86
C LEU A 122 6.30 15.61 -1.83
N ALA A 123 5.89 15.84 -3.07
CA ALA A 123 6.70 16.55 -4.05
C ALA A 123 6.95 18.00 -3.63
N THR A 124 5.92 18.73 -3.19
CA THR A 124 6.00 20.17 -2.91
C THR A 124 6.61 20.48 -1.55
N ARG A 125 6.36 19.68 -0.51
CA ARG A 125 6.80 19.94 0.88
C ARG A 125 8.06 19.20 1.27
N PHE A 126 8.33 18.05 0.65
CA PHE A 126 9.48 17.20 0.96
C PHE A 126 10.50 17.14 -0.19
N GLY A 127 10.17 17.73 -1.35
CA GLY A 127 11.02 17.64 -2.55
C GLY A 127 11.17 16.21 -3.08
N LEU A 128 10.15 15.36 -2.82
CA LEU A 128 10.19 13.97 -3.23
C LEU A 128 10.11 13.85 -4.75
N VAL A 129 11.07 13.17 -5.33
CA VAL A 129 11.07 12.80 -6.75
C VAL A 129 10.96 11.30 -6.87
N THR A 130 10.06 10.83 -7.71
CA THR A 130 9.82 9.40 -7.93
C THR A 130 9.88 9.08 -9.42
N HIS A 131 10.25 7.86 -9.74
CA HIS A 131 10.17 7.32 -11.11
C HIS A 131 9.76 5.85 -11.05
N TRP A 132 9.24 5.36 -12.16
CA TRP A 132 8.91 3.96 -12.35
C TRP A 132 10.08 3.25 -13.03
N GLU A 133 10.41 2.07 -12.52
CA GLU A 133 11.38 1.18 -13.15
C GLU A 133 10.86 -0.25 -13.17
N SER A 134 11.28 -1.04 -14.16
CA SER A 134 10.96 -2.48 -14.20
C SER A 134 12.06 -3.28 -13.53
N ARG A 135 11.69 -4.21 -12.67
CA ARG A 135 12.60 -5.11 -11.95
C ARG A 135 12.12 -6.55 -11.99
N GLU A 136 13.04 -7.47 -12.01
CA GLU A 136 12.74 -8.86 -11.71
C GLU A 136 12.68 -9.06 -10.20
N LEU A 137 11.59 -9.64 -9.73
CA LEU A 137 11.38 -9.95 -8.31
C LEU A 137 11.27 -11.46 -8.13
N LYS A 138 11.82 -11.96 -7.04
CA LYS A 138 11.51 -13.31 -6.57
C LYS A 138 10.07 -13.30 -6.09
N ALA A 139 9.30 -14.34 -6.42
CA ALA A 139 7.93 -14.49 -6.01
C ALA A 139 7.74 -15.80 -5.23
N PHE A 140 6.71 -15.82 -4.37
CA PHE A 140 6.19 -17.07 -3.84
C PHE A 140 5.18 -17.64 -4.82
N GLU A 141 5.39 -18.86 -5.27
CA GLU A 141 4.43 -19.57 -6.10
C GLU A 141 3.51 -20.40 -5.21
N VAL A 142 2.21 -20.12 -5.28
CA VAL A 142 1.20 -20.85 -4.52
C VAL A 142 0.65 -21.97 -5.37
N ARG A 143 0.75 -23.20 -4.88
CA ARG A 143 0.32 -24.42 -5.59
C ARG A 143 -0.56 -25.30 -4.71
N VAL A 144 -1.43 -26.08 -5.33
CA VAL A 144 -2.12 -27.15 -4.63
C VAL A 144 -1.11 -28.22 -4.23
N SER A 145 -1.15 -28.67 -2.97
CA SER A 145 -0.29 -29.76 -2.50
C SER A 145 -0.61 -31.08 -3.19
N GLY A 146 0.33 -32.02 -3.17
CA GLY A 146 0.12 -33.37 -3.74
C GLY A 146 -1.03 -34.16 -3.09
N GLN A 147 -1.56 -33.68 -1.97
CA GLN A 147 -2.74 -34.28 -1.31
C GLN A 147 -4.08 -33.71 -1.82
N GLY A 148 -4.06 -32.83 -2.81
CA GLY A 148 -5.23 -32.16 -3.35
C GLY A 148 -5.63 -30.89 -2.58
N SER A 149 -6.67 -30.22 -3.07
CA SER A 149 -7.26 -29.06 -2.43
C SER A 149 -8.19 -29.47 -1.29
N LYS A 150 -8.09 -28.77 -0.16
CA LYS A 150 -9.01 -28.91 0.99
C LYS A 150 -10.00 -27.72 1.08
N LEU A 151 -10.01 -26.86 0.07
CA LEU A 151 -10.88 -25.70 0.03
C LEU A 151 -12.35 -26.16 -0.02
N GLN A 152 -13.20 -25.47 0.72
CA GLN A 152 -14.66 -25.70 0.73
C GLN A 152 -15.30 -24.63 -0.14
N GLU A 153 -16.09 -25.05 -1.13
CA GLU A 153 -16.85 -24.12 -1.95
C GLU A 153 -17.83 -23.32 -1.09
N ALA A 154 -17.87 -22.01 -1.32
CA ALA A 154 -18.78 -21.13 -0.63
C ALA A 154 -20.23 -21.44 -1.02
N LYS A 155 -21.09 -21.73 -0.04
CA LYS A 155 -22.49 -22.10 -0.28
C LYS A 155 -23.32 -20.95 -0.87
N ASN A 156 -22.99 -19.71 -0.52
CA ASN A 156 -23.65 -18.50 -1.01
C ASN A 156 -22.56 -17.44 -1.27
N PRO A 157 -21.82 -17.55 -2.41
CA PRO A 157 -20.82 -16.56 -2.72
C PRO A 157 -21.48 -15.17 -2.83
N ALA A 158 -20.91 -14.18 -2.17
CA ALA A 158 -21.33 -12.81 -2.37
C ALA A 158 -21.09 -12.44 -3.85
N PRO A 159 -21.94 -11.59 -4.46
CA PRO A 159 -21.66 -11.08 -5.79
C PRO A 159 -20.28 -10.43 -5.81
N PRO A 160 -19.53 -10.51 -6.92
CA PRO A 160 -18.25 -9.87 -7.05
C PRO A 160 -18.43 -8.38 -6.72
N THR A 161 -17.75 -7.94 -5.66
CA THR A 161 -17.70 -6.53 -5.27
C THR A 161 -16.29 -6.06 -5.55
N ASP A 162 -16.13 -4.78 -5.89
CA ASP A 162 -14.82 -4.16 -6.16
C ASP A 162 -13.86 -4.24 -4.96
N PHE A 163 -14.37 -4.66 -3.80
CA PHE A 163 -13.59 -4.89 -2.58
C PHE A 163 -13.94 -6.26 -1.99
N PRO A 164 -13.00 -7.20 -1.98
CA PRO A 164 -13.20 -8.47 -1.30
C PRO A 164 -13.48 -8.21 0.18
N LYS A 165 -14.58 -8.74 0.69
CA LYS A 165 -14.91 -8.65 2.12
C LYS A 165 -14.12 -9.72 2.85
N TYR A 166 -13.14 -9.29 3.60
CA TYR A 166 -12.37 -10.15 4.49
C TYR A 166 -12.10 -9.43 5.81
N THR A 167 -11.76 -10.18 6.83
CA THR A 167 -11.31 -9.65 8.11
C THR A 167 -9.89 -10.13 8.39
N THR A 168 -9.08 -9.25 8.96
CA THR A 168 -7.76 -9.60 9.49
C THR A 168 -7.69 -9.19 10.95
N ARG A 169 -7.10 -10.02 11.78
CA ARG A 169 -6.82 -9.71 13.19
C ARG A 169 -5.52 -10.36 13.61
N THR A 170 -4.85 -9.75 14.58
CA THR A 170 -3.70 -10.35 15.26
C THR A 170 -4.11 -10.67 16.68
N GLU A 171 -3.96 -11.90 17.09
CA GLU A 171 -4.28 -12.39 18.41
C GLU A 171 -3.21 -13.40 18.85
N SER A 172 -2.66 -13.22 20.03
CA SER A 172 -1.64 -14.13 20.59
C SER A 172 -0.49 -14.44 19.64
N ASP A 173 0.09 -13.41 18.99
CA ASP A 173 1.19 -13.53 18.02
C ASP A 173 0.84 -14.35 16.75
N LEU A 174 -0.44 -14.56 16.51
CA LEU A 174 -0.96 -15.17 15.28
C LEU A 174 -1.72 -14.13 14.45
N TRP A 175 -1.47 -14.13 13.17
CA TRP A 175 -2.24 -13.38 12.20
C TRP A 175 -3.34 -14.29 11.63
N HIS A 176 -4.57 -13.78 11.64
CA HIS A 176 -5.73 -14.48 11.11
C HIS A 176 -6.30 -13.72 9.93
N PHE A 177 -6.63 -14.45 8.88
CA PHE A 177 -7.39 -13.97 7.75
C PHE A 177 -8.65 -14.83 7.60
N SER A 178 -9.78 -14.18 7.39
CA SER A 178 -11.04 -14.88 7.14
C SER A 178 -11.82 -14.22 6.02
N SER A 179 -12.29 -15.01 5.08
CA SER A 179 -13.22 -14.57 4.03
C SER A 179 -14.65 -14.34 4.55
N GLN A 180 -14.90 -14.58 5.84
CA GLN A 180 -16.21 -14.35 6.47
C GLN A 180 -16.26 -12.97 7.10
N LEU A 181 -17.29 -12.20 6.82
CA LEU A 181 -17.56 -10.91 7.42
C LEU A 181 -18.84 -10.98 8.26
N GLY A 182 -18.72 -10.78 9.58
CA GLY A 182 -19.88 -10.80 10.47
C GLY A 182 -20.59 -12.15 10.53
N GLY A 183 -19.89 -13.27 10.31
CA GLY A 183 -20.44 -14.61 10.30
C GLY A 183 -21.14 -15.03 9.01
N ALA A 184 -21.21 -14.16 8.01
CA ALA A 184 -21.73 -14.50 6.69
C ALA A 184 -20.57 -14.92 5.74
N PRO A 185 -20.64 -16.07 5.06
CA PRO A 185 -19.66 -16.49 4.09
C PRO A 185 -19.64 -15.47 2.92
N SER A 186 -18.48 -14.92 2.61
CA SER A 186 -18.33 -13.98 1.50
C SER A 186 -17.85 -14.65 0.21
N GLY A 187 -17.26 -15.86 0.33
CA GLY A 187 -16.68 -16.60 -0.77
C GLY A 187 -15.65 -15.80 -1.57
N LEU A 188 -14.40 -16.17 -1.51
CA LEU A 188 -13.34 -15.52 -2.29
C LEU A 188 -12.75 -16.50 -3.30
N THR A 189 -12.35 -15.99 -4.46
CA THR A 189 -11.46 -16.75 -5.35
C THR A 189 -10.07 -16.87 -4.73
N VAL A 190 -9.29 -17.86 -5.11
CA VAL A 190 -7.89 -17.97 -4.68
C VAL A 190 -7.13 -16.70 -5.05
N ALA A 191 -7.29 -16.18 -6.26
CA ALA A 191 -6.67 -14.92 -6.68
C ALA A 191 -7.05 -13.76 -5.76
N GLY A 192 -8.32 -13.61 -5.40
CA GLY A 192 -8.78 -12.57 -4.47
C GLY A 192 -8.18 -12.69 -3.07
N VAL A 193 -7.96 -13.91 -2.59
CA VAL A 193 -7.25 -14.13 -1.31
C VAL A 193 -5.78 -13.73 -1.41
N LEU A 194 -5.10 -14.09 -2.50
CA LEU A 194 -3.70 -13.73 -2.69
C LEU A 194 -3.51 -12.22 -2.80
N GLU A 195 -4.41 -11.53 -3.51
CA GLU A 195 -4.44 -10.07 -3.58
C GLU A 195 -4.68 -9.43 -2.20
N ALA A 196 -5.64 -9.96 -1.43
CA ALA A 196 -5.90 -9.50 -0.08
C ALA A 196 -4.69 -9.70 0.86
N LEU A 197 -3.99 -10.83 0.75
CA LEU A 197 -2.77 -11.10 1.50
C LEU A 197 -1.65 -10.12 1.12
N ASP A 198 -1.50 -9.85 -0.16
CA ASP A 198 -0.51 -8.89 -0.67
C ASP A 198 -0.77 -7.47 -0.13
N ALA A 199 -2.05 -7.07 -0.06
CA ALA A 199 -2.47 -5.78 0.50
C ALA A 199 -2.21 -5.64 2.02
N THR A 200 -1.94 -6.72 2.75
CA THR A 200 -1.61 -6.64 4.20
C THR A 200 -0.19 -6.15 4.48
N HIS A 201 0.66 -6.08 3.47
CA HIS A 201 2.09 -5.73 3.59
C HIS A 201 2.91 -6.63 4.54
N ILE A 202 2.44 -7.83 4.82
CA ILE A 202 3.14 -8.83 5.65
C ILE A 202 4.25 -9.51 4.83
N LEU A 203 4.04 -9.66 3.52
CA LEU A 203 4.95 -10.37 2.64
C LEU A 203 6.05 -9.46 2.09
N ASP A 204 7.23 -10.00 1.93
CA ASP A 204 8.42 -9.32 1.39
C ASP A 204 8.54 -9.46 -0.14
N ARG A 205 7.64 -10.23 -0.76
CA ARG A 205 7.63 -10.51 -2.20
C ARG A 205 6.24 -10.91 -2.69
N PRO A 206 5.94 -10.79 -4.01
CA PRO A 206 4.62 -11.06 -4.56
C PRO A 206 4.24 -12.55 -4.47
N LEU A 207 2.93 -12.78 -4.42
CA LEU A 207 2.32 -14.09 -4.59
C LEU A 207 1.91 -14.32 -6.04
N VAL A 208 2.22 -15.50 -6.58
CA VAL A 208 1.79 -15.91 -7.92
C VAL A 208 0.89 -17.12 -7.78
N ASP A 209 -0.34 -17.00 -8.29
CA ASP A 209 -1.28 -18.12 -8.32
C ASP A 209 -0.88 -19.12 -9.41
N ALA A 210 -0.46 -20.30 -8.99
CA ALA A 210 -0.20 -21.46 -9.82
C ALA A 210 -1.06 -22.69 -9.37
N THR A 211 -2.16 -22.41 -8.67
CA THR A 211 -3.05 -23.47 -8.16
C THR A 211 -3.92 -24.05 -9.24
N GLY A 212 -4.30 -23.25 -10.26
CA GLY A 212 -5.29 -23.61 -11.26
C GLY A 212 -6.71 -23.78 -10.71
N VAL A 213 -6.94 -23.42 -9.45
CA VAL A 213 -8.23 -23.57 -8.77
C VAL A 213 -9.17 -22.44 -9.18
N GLN A 214 -10.35 -22.80 -9.65
CA GLN A 214 -11.42 -21.88 -10.06
C GLN A 214 -12.59 -21.98 -9.08
N GLY A 215 -13.31 -20.89 -8.88
CA GLY A 215 -14.50 -20.86 -8.02
C GLY A 215 -14.32 -19.96 -6.80
N ASN A 216 -15.36 -19.89 -5.96
CA ASN A 216 -15.38 -19.12 -4.72
C ASN A 216 -15.36 -20.08 -3.52
N TYR A 217 -14.55 -19.78 -2.55
CA TYR A 217 -14.28 -20.63 -1.41
C TYR A 217 -14.41 -19.86 -0.09
N ASP A 218 -14.84 -20.56 0.93
CA ASP A 218 -14.73 -20.08 2.31
C ASP A 218 -13.31 -20.39 2.80
N ILE A 219 -12.52 -19.34 2.99
CA ILE A 219 -11.09 -19.46 3.29
C ILE A 219 -10.80 -18.83 4.65
N GLU A 220 -10.14 -19.62 5.48
CA GLU A 220 -9.59 -19.19 6.75
C GLU A 220 -8.09 -19.54 6.78
N LEU A 221 -7.27 -18.56 7.08
CA LEU A 221 -5.83 -18.72 7.16
C LEU A 221 -5.33 -18.23 8.52
N THR A 222 -4.36 -18.94 9.05
CA THR A 222 -3.66 -18.55 10.27
C THR A 222 -2.16 -18.66 10.03
N ALA A 223 -1.43 -17.61 10.36
CA ALA A 223 0.01 -17.55 10.23
C ALA A 223 0.63 -16.88 11.47
N PRO A 224 1.92 -17.13 11.80
CA PRO A 224 2.63 -16.32 12.79
C PRO A 224 2.58 -14.84 12.41
N ALA A 225 2.41 -13.95 13.39
CA ALA A 225 2.34 -12.50 13.16
C ALA A 225 3.69 -11.92 12.70
N GLU A 226 4.80 -12.59 13.05
CA GLU A 226 6.12 -12.29 12.53
C GLU A 226 6.52 -13.39 11.52
N VAL A 227 6.70 -12.98 10.29
CA VAL A 227 7.31 -13.84 9.25
C VAL A 227 8.82 -13.65 9.36
N PRO A 228 9.60 -14.72 9.56
CA PRO A 228 11.05 -14.63 9.70
C PRO A 228 11.76 -14.12 8.45
#